data_69eb709797138a637f0b0f1c4723d926
#
_entry.id   69eb709797138a637f0b0f1c4723d926
#
_cell.length_a   1.000
_cell.length_b   1.000
_cell.length_c   1.000
_cell.angle_alpha   90.00
_cell.angle_beta   90.00
_cell.angle_gamma   90.00
#
_symmetry.space_group_name_H-M   'P 1'
#
loop_
_entity.id
_entity.type
_entity.pdbx_description
1 polymer ?
#
loop_
_entity_poly.entity_id
_entity_poly.type
_entity_poly.pdbx_seq_one_letter_code
_entity_poly.pdbx_strand_id
1 'polypeptide(L)'
;MTETTAAPDPTMEAIGKALVLGRGGDIETARRDLLAIWQQIGVAGDPFHRCTLAHYLADLYEDPAEALIWDIRALDAADGLKDERAQQHHASLQVAGFYPSLFLNIADNLRCLGAFEAAAEHISNAEQHTSALSDDAYGDTIRTAIHEAHQGIDNRDTARRASAPGAA
;
A
#
# COMPACT_ATOMS: atom_id res chain seq x y z
N MET A 1 -35.00 2.80 7.07
CA MET A 1 -33.61 2.98 6.61
C MET A 1 -33.15 1.64 6.05
N THR A 2 -33.10 1.52 4.73
CA THR A 2 -32.53 0.35 4.08
C THR A 2 -31.02 0.51 4.10
N GLU A 3 -30.33 -0.26 4.93
CA GLU A 3 -28.90 -0.50 4.77
C GLU A 3 -28.70 -1.06 3.36
N THR A 4 -28.13 -0.27 2.49
CA THR A 4 -27.65 -0.76 1.20
C THR A 4 -26.41 -1.59 1.51
N THR A 5 -26.59 -2.89 1.74
CA THR A 5 -25.50 -3.86 1.76
C THR A 5 -24.81 -3.75 0.42
N ALA A 6 -23.55 -3.34 0.44
CA ALA A 6 -22.71 -3.34 -0.77
C ALA A 6 -22.77 -4.72 -1.43
N ALA A 7 -22.85 -4.76 -2.76
CA ALA A 7 -22.84 -6.02 -3.47
C ALA A 7 -21.55 -6.82 -3.12
N PRO A 8 -21.64 -8.16 -3.00
CA PRO A 8 -20.47 -9.00 -2.72
C PRO A 8 -19.37 -8.73 -3.75
N ASP A 9 -18.13 -8.54 -3.26
CA ASP A 9 -16.95 -8.38 -4.10
C ASP A 9 -16.03 -9.61 -3.93
N PRO A 10 -16.19 -10.63 -4.75
CA PRO A 10 -15.45 -11.89 -4.59
C PRO A 10 -13.94 -11.72 -4.71
N THR A 11 -13.49 -10.73 -5.49
CA THR A 11 -12.06 -10.43 -5.64
C THR A 11 -11.50 -9.84 -4.35
N MET A 12 -12.20 -8.89 -3.74
CA MET A 12 -11.78 -8.33 -2.44
C MET A 12 -11.85 -9.38 -1.32
N GLU A 13 -12.81 -10.29 -1.36
CA GLU A 13 -12.86 -11.41 -0.42
C GLU A 13 -11.67 -12.36 -0.57
N ALA A 14 -11.28 -12.67 -1.81
CA ALA A 14 -10.11 -13.50 -2.08
C ALA A 14 -8.80 -12.83 -1.63
N ILE A 15 -8.65 -11.52 -1.90
CA ILE A 15 -7.52 -10.71 -1.40
C ILE A 15 -7.49 -10.76 0.13
N GLY A 16 -8.63 -10.55 0.79
CA GLY A 16 -8.74 -10.59 2.25
C GLY A 16 -8.32 -11.93 2.86
N LYS A 17 -8.70 -13.05 2.22
CA LYS A 17 -8.28 -14.40 2.66
C LYS A 17 -6.76 -14.58 2.56
N ALA A 18 -6.14 -14.14 1.47
CA ALA A 18 -4.69 -14.20 1.32
C ALA A 18 -3.97 -13.34 2.37
N LEU A 19 -4.51 -12.16 2.71
CA LEU A 19 -3.97 -11.32 3.78
C LEU A 19 -4.01 -11.99 5.16
N VAL A 20 -5.08 -12.69 5.47
CA VAL A 20 -5.19 -13.45 6.73
C VAL A 20 -4.10 -14.52 6.82
N LEU A 21 -3.82 -15.24 5.71
CA LEU A 21 -2.72 -16.20 5.65
C LEU A 21 -1.36 -15.55 5.91
N GLY A 22 -1.09 -14.42 5.24
CA GLY A 22 0.16 -13.68 5.41
C GLY A 22 0.37 -13.19 6.86
N ARG A 23 -0.66 -12.64 7.49
CA ARG A 23 -0.63 -12.23 8.90
C ARG A 23 -0.48 -13.40 9.85
N GLY A 24 -0.93 -14.58 9.46
CA GLY A 24 -0.74 -15.83 10.21
C GLY A 24 0.65 -16.44 10.03
N GLY A 25 1.52 -15.83 9.23
CA GLY A 25 2.91 -16.28 8.98
C GLY A 25 3.08 -17.15 7.73
N ASP A 26 2.01 -17.52 7.03
CA ASP A 26 2.10 -18.29 5.77
C ASP A 26 2.30 -17.35 4.58
N ILE A 27 3.46 -16.70 4.55
CA ILE A 27 3.84 -15.69 3.54
C ILE A 27 3.88 -16.29 2.13
N GLU A 28 4.40 -17.51 1.98
CA GLU A 28 4.54 -18.17 0.67
C GLU A 28 3.19 -18.43 0.03
N THR A 29 2.23 -18.97 0.79
CA THR A 29 0.86 -19.20 0.30
C THR A 29 0.16 -17.89 -0.01
N ALA A 30 0.26 -16.91 0.88
CA ALA A 30 -0.33 -15.59 0.68
C ALA A 30 0.18 -14.93 -0.61
N ARG A 31 1.50 -14.94 -0.82
CA ARG A 31 2.14 -14.37 -2.03
C ARG A 31 1.67 -15.09 -3.29
N ARG A 32 1.70 -16.42 -3.29
CA ARG A 32 1.24 -17.23 -4.43
C ARG A 32 -0.22 -16.92 -4.78
N ASP A 33 -1.09 -16.85 -3.78
CA ASP A 33 -2.51 -16.61 -3.98
C ASP A 33 -2.78 -15.20 -4.51
N LEU A 34 -2.11 -14.16 -3.96
CA LEU A 34 -2.20 -12.80 -4.47
C LEU A 34 -1.68 -12.68 -5.91
N LEU A 35 -0.58 -13.35 -6.25
CA LEU A 35 -0.06 -13.37 -7.63
C LEU A 35 -1.06 -14.02 -8.60
N ALA A 36 -1.73 -15.10 -8.20
CA ALA A 36 -2.76 -15.73 -9.00
C ALA A 36 -3.97 -14.80 -9.22
N ILE A 37 -4.42 -14.10 -8.17
CA ILE A 37 -5.49 -13.10 -8.27
C ILE A 37 -5.09 -11.95 -9.19
N TRP A 38 -3.84 -11.46 -9.08
CA TRP A 38 -3.31 -10.41 -9.96
C TRP A 38 -3.41 -10.78 -11.45
N GLN A 39 -3.04 -12.02 -11.77
CA GLN A 39 -3.16 -12.55 -13.14
C GLN A 39 -4.61 -12.61 -13.62
N GLN A 40 -5.54 -12.99 -12.73
CA GLN A 40 -6.98 -13.05 -13.05
C GLN A 40 -7.57 -11.65 -13.27
N ILE A 41 -7.20 -10.66 -12.47
CA ILE A 41 -7.64 -9.27 -12.63
C ILE A 41 -7.17 -8.72 -13.98
N GLY A 42 -5.94 -9.05 -14.38
CA GLY A 42 -5.34 -8.60 -15.64
C GLY A 42 -4.99 -7.11 -15.66
N VAL A 43 -4.36 -6.69 -16.76
CA VAL A 43 -3.82 -5.32 -16.90
C VAL A 43 -4.90 -4.25 -17.04
N ALA A 44 -6.07 -4.61 -17.56
CA ALA A 44 -7.22 -3.73 -17.73
C ALA A 44 -8.28 -3.91 -16.62
N GLY A 45 -7.94 -4.62 -15.55
CA GLY A 45 -8.86 -4.90 -14.45
C GLY A 45 -9.16 -3.69 -13.58
N ASP A 46 -10.07 -3.90 -12.63
CA ASP A 46 -10.54 -2.86 -11.71
C ASP A 46 -9.37 -2.20 -10.97
N PRO A 47 -9.18 -0.86 -11.07
CA PRO A 47 -8.09 -0.15 -10.39
C PRO A 47 -8.11 -0.30 -8.88
N PHE A 48 -9.29 -0.45 -8.25
CA PHE A 48 -9.39 -0.65 -6.81
C PHE A 48 -8.81 -2.01 -6.39
N HIS A 49 -9.15 -3.07 -7.10
CA HIS A 49 -8.57 -4.39 -6.86
C HIS A 49 -7.06 -4.39 -7.10
N ARG A 50 -6.61 -3.78 -8.19
CA ARG A 50 -5.20 -3.70 -8.55
C ARG A 50 -4.39 -2.92 -7.52
N CYS A 51 -4.87 -1.74 -7.09
CA CYS A 51 -4.21 -0.92 -6.09
C CYS A 51 -4.10 -1.66 -4.76
N THR A 52 -5.22 -2.18 -4.25
CA THR A 52 -5.27 -2.88 -2.96
C THR A 52 -4.38 -4.11 -2.96
N LEU A 53 -4.47 -4.96 -3.98
CA LEU A 53 -3.66 -6.17 -4.08
C LEU A 53 -2.18 -5.87 -4.16
N ALA A 54 -1.78 -4.94 -5.04
CA ALA A 54 -0.37 -4.61 -5.24
C ALA A 54 0.26 -4.01 -3.98
N HIS A 55 -0.46 -3.13 -3.27
CA HIS A 55 -0.02 -2.56 -2.01
C HIS A 55 0.25 -3.65 -0.96
N TYR A 56 -0.69 -4.57 -0.76
CA TYR A 56 -0.49 -5.66 0.19
C TYR A 56 0.55 -6.69 -0.25
N LEU A 57 0.67 -6.93 -1.55
CA LEU A 57 1.66 -7.87 -2.06
C LEU A 57 3.09 -7.33 -1.85
N ALA A 58 3.28 -6.01 -1.97
CA ALA A 58 4.56 -5.36 -1.64
C ALA A 58 5.03 -5.68 -0.21
N ASP A 59 4.11 -5.67 0.75
CA ASP A 59 4.42 -5.94 2.16
C ASP A 59 4.90 -7.38 2.43
N LEU A 60 4.66 -8.31 1.49
CA LEU A 60 5.08 -9.71 1.61
C LEU A 60 6.48 -9.98 1.06
N TYR A 61 7.17 -8.96 0.53
CA TYR A 61 8.55 -9.08 0.07
C TYR A 61 9.52 -8.44 1.05
N GLU A 62 10.58 -9.17 1.40
CA GLU A 62 11.66 -8.64 2.24
C GLU A 62 12.67 -7.84 1.42
N ASP A 63 12.86 -8.20 0.14
CA ASP A 63 13.73 -7.47 -0.78
C ASP A 63 13.05 -6.15 -1.19
N PRO A 64 13.66 -4.98 -0.86
CA PRO A 64 13.08 -3.70 -1.20
C PRO A 64 12.97 -3.46 -2.71
N ALA A 65 13.75 -4.12 -3.54
CA ALA A 65 13.62 -4.01 -4.99
C ALA A 65 12.37 -4.72 -5.51
N GLU A 66 12.03 -5.88 -4.96
CA GLU A 66 10.80 -6.59 -5.29
C GLU A 66 9.56 -5.86 -4.75
N ALA A 67 9.61 -5.39 -3.50
CA ALA A 67 8.55 -4.60 -2.90
C ALA A 67 8.28 -3.32 -3.70
N LEU A 68 9.32 -2.60 -4.12
CA LEU A 68 9.23 -1.38 -4.90
C LEU A 68 8.44 -1.55 -6.21
N ILE A 69 8.61 -2.66 -6.91
CA ILE A 69 7.88 -2.96 -8.14
C ILE A 69 6.37 -2.99 -7.87
N TRP A 70 5.96 -3.59 -6.76
CA TRP A 70 4.55 -3.70 -6.40
C TRP A 70 3.97 -2.39 -5.87
N ASP A 71 4.73 -1.63 -5.11
CA ASP A 71 4.31 -0.30 -4.66
C ASP A 71 4.14 0.68 -5.83
N ILE A 72 5.00 0.62 -6.85
CA ILE A 72 4.83 1.41 -8.08
C ILE A 72 3.54 1.00 -8.82
N ARG A 73 3.25 -0.29 -8.90
CA ARG A 73 1.99 -0.78 -9.51
C ARG A 73 0.76 -0.35 -8.72
N ALA A 74 0.87 -0.30 -7.39
CA ALA A 74 -0.22 0.20 -6.54
C ALA A 74 -0.49 1.69 -6.79
N LEU A 75 0.56 2.51 -6.87
CA LEU A 75 0.44 3.94 -7.16
C LEU A 75 -0.14 4.18 -8.56
N ASP A 76 0.33 3.47 -9.57
CA ASP A 76 -0.20 3.54 -10.94
C ASP A 76 -1.70 3.20 -10.99
N ALA A 77 -2.11 2.17 -10.28
CA ALA A 77 -3.52 1.80 -10.18
C ALA A 77 -4.35 2.86 -9.44
N ALA A 78 -3.80 3.48 -8.39
CA ALA A 78 -4.47 4.55 -7.64
C ALA A 78 -4.75 5.77 -8.52
N ASP A 79 -3.86 6.10 -9.45
CA ASP A 79 -4.06 7.21 -10.39
C ASP A 79 -5.23 6.99 -11.36
N GLY A 80 -5.61 5.74 -11.59
CA GLY A 80 -6.80 5.36 -12.36
C GLY A 80 -8.09 5.22 -11.54
N LEU A 81 -8.00 5.33 -10.21
CA LEU A 81 -9.11 5.09 -9.29
C LEU A 81 -9.93 6.36 -9.04
N LYS A 82 -11.25 6.19 -8.93
CA LYS A 82 -12.20 7.26 -8.57
C LYS A 82 -12.81 6.98 -7.21
N ASP A 83 -13.20 8.05 -6.49
CA ASP A 83 -13.80 7.96 -5.16
C ASP A 83 -15.06 7.09 -5.13
N GLU A 84 -15.91 7.18 -6.16
CA GLU A 84 -17.14 6.39 -6.24
C GLU A 84 -16.85 4.89 -6.23
N ARG A 85 -15.75 4.46 -6.89
CA ARG A 85 -15.37 3.04 -6.89
C ARG A 85 -14.85 2.58 -5.53
N ALA A 86 -14.03 3.38 -4.86
CA ALA A 86 -13.56 3.09 -3.51
C ALA A 86 -14.71 3.02 -2.51
N GLN A 87 -15.66 3.95 -2.62
CA GLN A 87 -16.85 4.03 -1.76
C GLN A 87 -17.83 2.86 -1.96
N GLN A 88 -17.82 2.18 -3.10
CA GLN A 88 -18.56 0.92 -3.28
C GLN A 88 -18.07 -0.18 -2.34
N HIS A 89 -16.79 -0.16 -1.95
CA HIS A 89 -16.25 -1.10 -0.97
C HIS A 89 -16.53 -0.64 0.46
N HIS A 90 -16.26 0.63 0.77
CA HIS A 90 -16.58 1.25 2.05
C HIS A 90 -16.87 2.73 1.88
N ALA A 91 -18.02 3.19 2.39
CA ALA A 91 -18.55 4.53 2.14
C ALA A 91 -17.61 5.68 2.59
N SER A 92 -16.73 5.44 3.57
CA SER A 92 -15.77 6.45 4.06
C SER A 92 -14.48 6.53 3.26
N LEU A 93 -14.23 5.62 2.29
CA LEU A 93 -12.99 5.61 1.53
C LEU A 93 -12.94 6.78 0.54
N GLN A 94 -11.80 7.44 0.52
CA GLN A 94 -11.43 8.45 -0.46
C GLN A 94 -10.06 8.12 -1.03
N VAL A 95 -9.91 8.21 -2.34
CA VAL A 95 -8.64 7.89 -3.03
C VAL A 95 -7.49 8.76 -2.52
N ALA A 96 -7.77 10.04 -2.21
CA ALA A 96 -6.77 10.95 -1.65
C ALA A 96 -6.09 10.39 -0.39
N GLY A 97 -6.81 9.62 0.44
CA GLY A 97 -6.28 9.01 1.64
C GLY A 97 -5.32 7.84 1.40
N PHE A 98 -5.21 7.33 0.18
CA PHE A 98 -4.28 6.24 -0.17
C PHE A 98 -2.87 6.76 -0.46
N TYR A 99 -2.75 7.95 -1.02
CA TYR A 99 -1.48 8.49 -1.50
C TYR A 99 -0.38 8.61 -0.43
N PRO A 100 -0.65 9.04 0.81
CA PRO A 100 0.39 9.12 1.83
C PRO A 100 1.13 7.81 2.05
N SER A 101 0.42 6.70 2.19
CA SER A 101 1.02 5.38 2.38
C SER A 101 1.69 4.84 1.12
N LEU A 102 1.13 5.10 -0.06
CA LEU A 102 1.71 4.67 -1.34
C LEU A 102 3.05 5.38 -1.59
N PHE A 103 3.12 6.69 -1.44
CA PHE A 103 4.37 7.44 -1.58
C PHE A 103 5.39 7.08 -0.49
N LEU A 104 4.94 6.89 0.75
CA LEU A 104 5.79 6.44 1.85
C LEU A 104 6.48 5.11 1.53
N ASN A 105 5.74 4.12 1.06
CA ASN A 105 6.30 2.80 0.77
C ASN A 105 7.35 2.86 -0.34
N ILE A 106 7.07 3.59 -1.41
CA ILE A 106 8.05 3.81 -2.49
C ILE A 106 9.29 4.51 -1.96
N ALA A 107 9.13 5.59 -1.19
CA ALA A 107 10.25 6.33 -0.60
C ALA A 107 11.11 5.45 0.30
N ASP A 108 10.49 4.64 1.14
CA ASP A 108 11.20 3.76 2.08
C ASP A 108 11.96 2.64 1.37
N ASN A 109 11.37 2.04 0.34
CA ASN A 109 12.07 1.05 -0.48
C ASN A 109 13.26 1.67 -1.24
N LEU A 110 13.09 2.84 -1.83
CA LEU A 110 14.18 3.57 -2.49
C LEU A 110 15.30 3.93 -1.51
N ARG A 111 14.96 4.36 -0.29
CA ARG A 111 15.92 4.61 0.79
C ARG A 111 16.73 3.36 1.13
N CYS A 112 16.06 2.23 1.32
CA CYS A 112 16.73 0.94 1.60
C CYS A 112 17.66 0.50 0.45
N LEU A 113 17.36 0.90 -0.78
CA LEU A 113 18.20 0.66 -1.97
C LEU A 113 19.32 1.72 -2.14
N GLY A 114 19.40 2.72 -1.28
CA GLY A 114 20.41 3.79 -1.37
C GLY A 114 20.09 4.87 -2.41
N ALA A 115 18.90 4.87 -3.00
CA ALA A 115 18.44 5.85 -3.97
C ALA A 115 17.82 7.08 -3.25
N PHE A 116 18.64 7.79 -2.46
CA PHE A 116 18.19 8.80 -1.52
C PHE A 116 17.54 10.02 -2.18
N GLU A 117 18.03 10.44 -3.34
CA GLU A 117 17.47 11.57 -4.07
C GLU A 117 16.05 11.26 -4.56
N ALA A 118 15.84 10.09 -5.15
CA ALA A 118 14.51 9.63 -5.55
C ALA A 118 13.61 9.38 -4.34
N ALA A 119 14.16 8.84 -3.25
CA ALA A 119 13.42 8.66 -1.99
C ALA A 119 12.93 10.00 -1.43
N ALA A 120 13.76 11.06 -1.48
CA ALA A 120 13.40 12.40 -1.02
C ALA A 120 12.23 12.99 -1.81
N GLU A 121 12.16 12.76 -3.12
CA GLU A 121 11.03 13.21 -3.95
C GLU A 121 9.73 12.53 -3.52
N HIS A 122 9.75 11.22 -3.31
CA HIS A 122 8.56 10.46 -2.91
C HIS A 122 8.13 10.75 -1.48
N ILE A 123 9.06 10.94 -0.52
CA ILE A 123 8.68 11.29 0.85
C ILE A 123 8.08 12.69 0.92
N SER A 124 8.56 13.64 0.13
CA SER A 124 7.95 14.97 0.00
C SER A 124 6.52 14.88 -0.54
N ASN A 125 6.27 14.00 -1.51
CA ASN A 125 4.92 13.75 -2.00
C ASN A 125 4.03 13.13 -0.91
N ALA A 126 4.53 12.19 -0.11
CA ALA A 126 3.78 11.64 1.02
C ALA A 126 3.38 12.74 2.02
N GLU A 127 4.31 13.62 2.38
CA GLU A 127 4.08 14.74 3.30
C GLU A 127 3.01 15.70 2.79
N GLN A 128 3.03 16.02 1.50
CA GLN A 128 2.04 16.91 0.87
C GLN A 128 0.61 16.35 0.90
N HIS A 129 0.47 15.03 1.00
CA HIS A 129 -0.83 14.36 1.04
C HIS A 129 -1.30 14.00 2.46
N THR A 130 -0.55 14.31 3.50
CA THR A 130 -0.89 13.93 4.89
C THR A 130 -2.20 14.52 5.38
N SER A 131 -2.65 15.66 4.83
CA SER A 131 -3.94 16.26 5.16
C SER A 131 -5.15 15.38 4.78
N ALA A 132 -4.98 14.42 3.88
CA ALA A 132 -6.00 13.45 3.51
C ALA A 132 -6.11 12.25 4.48
N LEU A 133 -5.16 12.10 5.42
CA LEU A 133 -5.22 11.07 6.46
C LEU A 133 -6.26 11.43 7.52
N SER A 134 -7.02 10.44 7.95
CA SER A 134 -7.95 10.58 9.06
C SER A 134 -7.22 10.82 10.40
N ASP A 135 -7.90 11.46 11.35
CA ASP A 135 -7.42 11.63 12.72
C ASP A 135 -7.77 10.37 13.55
N ASP A 136 -7.07 9.30 13.25
CA ASP A 136 -7.22 7.99 13.88
C ASP A 136 -5.86 7.29 14.03
N ALA A 137 -5.86 6.12 14.66
CA ALA A 137 -4.65 5.34 14.91
C ALA A 137 -3.89 4.98 13.61
N TYR A 138 -4.61 4.75 12.52
CA TYR A 138 -4.01 4.48 11.22
C TYR A 138 -3.30 5.73 10.67
N GLY A 139 -3.98 6.86 10.66
CA GLY A 139 -3.40 8.13 10.22
C GLY A 139 -2.17 8.52 11.02
N ASP A 140 -2.19 8.33 12.34
CA ASP A 140 -1.04 8.58 13.22
C ASP A 140 0.13 7.64 12.91
N THR A 141 -0.15 6.37 12.64
CA THR A 141 0.88 5.39 12.24
C THR A 141 1.57 5.83 10.94
N ILE A 142 0.80 6.26 9.94
CA ILE A 142 1.37 6.71 8.66
C ILE A 142 2.17 8.00 8.83
N ARG A 143 1.68 8.99 9.58
CA ARG A 143 2.43 10.23 9.87
C ARG A 143 3.76 9.95 10.57
N THR A 144 3.76 9.06 11.55
CA THR A 144 4.98 8.63 12.25
C THR A 144 5.96 7.95 11.28
N ALA A 145 5.47 7.03 10.46
CA ALA A 145 6.29 6.32 9.49
C ALA A 145 6.90 7.24 8.41
N ILE A 146 6.15 8.25 7.96
CA ILE A 146 6.67 9.29 7.04
C ILE A 146 7.83 10.05 7.71
N HIS A 147 7.67 10.46 8.96
CA HIS A 147 8.71 11.15 9.70
C HIS A 147 9.98 10.30 9.87
N GLU A 148 9.83 9.03 10.25
CA GLU A 148 10.95 8.09 10.38
C GLU A 148 11.66 7.85 9.05
N ALA A 149 10.92 7.68 7.96
CA ALA A 149 11.49 7.49 6.63
C ALA A 149 12.26 8.74 6.17
N HIS A 150 11.71 9.94 6.41
CA HIS A 150 12.38 11.21 6.11
C HIS A 150 13.71 11.33 6.87
N GLN A 151 13.72 11.06 8.17
CA GLN A 151 14.96 11.06 8.96
C GLN A 151 15.98 10.05 8.43
N GLY A 152 15.53 8.85 8.03
CA GLY A 152 16.40 7.85 7.42
C GLY A 152 17.01 8.32 6.10
N ILE A 153 16.25 9.04 5.27
CA ILE A 153 16.74 9.63 4.03
C ILE A 153 17.80 10.70 4.31
N ASP A 154 17.54 11.61 5.23
CA ASP A 154 18.48 12.67 5.61
C ASP A 154 19.80 12.13 6.16
N ASN A 155 19.72 11.05 6.93
CA ASN A 155 20.88 10.35 7.49
C ASN A 155 21.55 9.39 6.51
N ARG A 156 21.02 9.22 5.29
CA ARG A 156 21.44 8.24 4.29
C ARG A 156 21.53 6.81 4.87
N ASP A 157 20.55 6.49 5.72
CA ASP A 157 20.43 5.18 6.36
C ASP A 157 19.62 4.23 5.48
N THR A 158 20.20 3.08 5.14
CA THR A 158 19.58 2.03 4.33
C THR A 158 18.95 0.92 5.16
N ALA A 159 19.09 0.95 6.49
CA ALA A 159 18.54 -0.08 7.36
C ALA A 159 17.00 -0.07 7.33
N ARG A 160 16.40 -1.27 7.34
CA ARG A 160 14.96 -1.40 7.41
C ARG A 160 14.44 -0.78 8.72
N ARG A 161 13.36 0.01 8.63
CA ARG A 161 12.72 0.56 9.84
C ARG A 161 12.11 -0.57 10.69
N ALA A 162 12.22 -0.46 12.01
CA ALA A 162 11.63 -1.44 12.93
C ALA A 162 10.09 -1.52 12.80
N SER A 163 9.44 -0.42 12.44
CA SER A 163 7.99 -0.32 12.23
C SER A 163 7.53 -0.63 10.80
N ALA A 164 8.46 -1.02 9.89
CA ALA A 164 8.10 -1.34 8.51
C ALA A 164 7.20 -2.60 8.43
N PRO A 165 6.23 -2.66 7.48
CA PRO A 165 5.43 -3.85 7.27
C PRO A 165 6.28 -5.10 7.07
N GLY A 166 5.85 -6.24 7.63
CA GLY A 166 6.59 -7.50 7.54
C GLY A 166 7.89 -7.57 8.35
N ALA A 167 8.23 -6.55 9.14
CA ALA A 167 9.28 -6.62 10.15
C ALA A 167 8.73 -7.41 11.36
N ALA A 168 9.03 -8.69 11.41
CA ALA A 168 8.75 -9.56 12.56
C ALA A 168 10.01 -9.73 13.40
#